data_8c0284cc305af779ef9184590f2ddf00
#
_entry.id   8c0284cc305af779ef9184590f2ddf00
#
_cell.length_a   1.000
_cell.length_b   1.000
_cell.length_c   1.000
_cell.angle_alpha   90.00
_cell.angle_beta   90.00
_cell.angle_gamma   90.00
#
_symmetry.space_group_name_H-M   'P 1'
#
loop_
_entity.id
_entity.type
_entity.pdbx_description
1 polymer ?
#
loop_
_entity_poly.entity_id
_entity_poly.type
_entity_poly.pdbx_seq_one_letter_code
_entity_poly.pdbx_strand_id
1 'polypeptide(L)'
;VLIEQGLVPEKDEFVLRLPINTSGGDARFYSLAMPVYKDRAYIPTVNDISIGTQTLPLSPLVRIEALAAKTLEEQTPARVSRQILRLVAKEKVRAELARSGGDVGNILANLYNLASEQADTRSWLTLPNQISVARTQLTAGDHVLKLANQNDINFTVSKQGLTLIYLTSINNYFNSHVVQL
;
A
#
# COMPACT_ATOMS: atom_id res chain seq x y z
N VAL A 1 12.71 14.21 16.62
CA VAL A 1 13.06 13.03 15.84
C VAL A 1 11.87 12.63 14.99
N LEU A 2 12.10 12.33 13.74
CA LEU A 2 11.12 11.79 12.80
C LEU A 2 11.68 10.49 12.25
N ILE A 3 10.89 9.43 12.25
CA ILE A 3 11.31 8.12 11.77
C ILE A 3 10.31 7.55 10.76
N GLU A 4 10.81 7.15 9.61
CA GLU A 4 10.10 6.34 8.62
C GLU A 4 10.40 4.87 8.84
N GLN A 5 9.37 4.04 8.91
CA GLN A 5 9.52 2.63 9.21
C GLN A 5 8.75 1.75 8.23
N GLY A 6 9.39 0.65 7.80
CA GLY A 6 8.82 -0.35 6.91
C GLY A 6 8.49 0.19 5.51
N LEU A 7 7.84 -0.65 4.72
CA LEU A 7 7.33 -0.30 3.39
C LEU A 7 5.84 -0.62 3.31
N VAL A 8 5.11 0.16 2.53
CA VAL A 8 3.69 -0.11 2.23
C VAL A 8 3.60 -1.48 1.54
N PRO A 9 2.65 -2.35 1.95
CA PRO A 9 2.50 -3.67 1.34
C PRO A 9 2.11 -3.58 -0.13
N GLU A 10 2.47 -4.61 -0.89
CA GLU A 10 2.05 -4.77 -2.27
C GLU A 10 0.54 -5.03 -2.34
N LYS A 11 -0.08 -4.54 -3.41
CA LYS A 11 -1.43 -4.97 -3.75
C LYS A 11 -1.38 -6.36 -4.37
N ASP A 12 -2.34 -7.16 -3.97
CA ASP A 12 -2.58 -8.48 -4.54
C ASP A 12 -3.86 -8.47 -5.38
N GLU A 13 -4.09 -9.53 -6.13
CA GLU A 13 -5.29 -9.71 -6.91
C GLU A 13 -6.25 -10.67 -6.23
N PHE A 14 -7.50 -10.24 -6.09
CA PHE A 14 -8.62 -11.09 -5.72
C PHE A 14 -9.51 -11.30 -6.93
N VAL A 15 -9.71 -12.56 -7.33
CA VAL A 15 -10.54 -12.92 -8.48
C VAL A 15 -11.81 -13.60 -8.00
N LEU A 16 -12.94 -12.94 -8.24
CA LEU A 16 -14.26 -13.51 -8.02
C LEU A 16 -14.79 -14.08 -9.33
N ARG A 17 -15.15 -15.37 -9.34
CA ARG A 17 -15.76 -16.04 -10.49
C ARG A 17 -17.25 -16.16 -10.28
N LEU A 18 -18.03 -15.55 -11.18
CA LEU A 18 -19.47 -15.49 -11.12
C LEU A 18 -20.08 -16.39 -12.22
N PRO A 19 -20.83 -17.44 -11.88
CA PRO A 19 -21.62 -18.16 -12.86
C PRO A 19 -22.84 -17.30 -13.24
N ILE A 20 -23.02 -17.04 -14.53
CA ILE A 20 -24.18 -16.36 -15.07
C ILE A 20 -24.89 -17.31 -16.02
N ASN A 21 -26.15 -17.64 -15.71
CA ASN A 21 -27.00 -18.43 -16.59
C ASN A 21 -27.49 -17.55 -17.73
N THR A 22 -27.23 -17.96 -18.94
CA THR A 22 -27.73 -17.28 -20.14
C THR A 22 -29.13 -17.77 -20.51
N SER A 23 -29.88 -16.98 -21.25
CA SER A 23 -31.22 -17.33 -21.72
C SER A 23 -31.27 -18.59 -22.61
N GLY A 24 -30.11 -19.13 -23.02
CA GLY A 24 -29.99 -20.38 -23.77
C GLY A 24 -29.75 -21.63 -22.90
N GLY A 25 -29.75 -21.49 -21.56
CA GLY A 25 -29.52 -22.59 -20.63
C GLY A 25 -28.05 -22.91 -20.34
N ASP A 26 -27.08 -22.22 -20.97
CA ASP A 26 -25.66 -22.43 -20.73
C ASP A 26 -25.21 -21.60 -19.53
N ALA A 27 -24.49 -22.19 -18.59
CA ALA A 27 -23.81 -21.49 -17.52
C ALA A 27 -22.47 -20.96 -18.02
N ARG A 28 -22.23 -19.66 -17.85
CA ARG A 28 -20.97 -19.00 -18.19
C ARG A 28 -20.30 -18.41 -16.97
N PHE A 29 -18.99 -18.54 -16.90
CA PHE A 29 -18.21 -17.99 -15.82
C PHE A 29 -17.60 -16.64 -16.24
N TYR A 30 -17.87 -15.61 -15.45
CA TYR A 30 -17.26 -14.31 -15.58
C TYR A 30 -16.32 -14.07 -14.42
N SER A 31 -15.14 -13.57 -14.69
CA SER A 31 -14.15 -13.21 -13.68
C SER A 31 -14.20 -11.73 -13.39
N LEU A 32 -14.24 -11.40 -12.11
CA LEU A 32 -14.11 -10.05 -11.61
C LEU A 32 -12.80 -9.96 -10.82
N ALA A 33 -11.79 -9.32 -11.36
CA ALA A 33 -10.49 -9.16 -10.73
C ALA A 33 -10.39 -7.83 -10.01
N MET A 34 -10.08 -7.85 -8.72
CA MET A 34 -10.01 -6.67 -7.86
C MET A 34 -8.67 -6.61 -7.14
N PRO A 35 -8.02 -5.43 -7.06
CA PRO A 35 -6.85 -5.27 -6.21
C PRO A 35 -7.28 -5.28 -4.75
N VAL A 36 -6.49 -5.95 -3.92
CA VAL A 36 -6.68 -6.00 -2.47
C VAL A 36 -5.34 -5.83 -1.78
N TYR A 37 -5.33 -5.28 -0.56
CA TYR A 37 -4.19 -5.43 0.33
C TYR A 37 -4.42 -6.66 1.18
N LYS A 38 -3.45 -7.58 1.23
CA LYS A 38 -3.46 -8.65 2.22
C LYS A 38 -3.25 -8.02 3.59
N ASP A 39 -4.12 -8.38 4.55
CA ASP A 39 -3.96 -7.98 5.94
C ASP A 39 -2.61 -8.46 6.47
N ARG A 40 -1.69 -7.53 6.55
CA ARG A 40 -0.43 -7.70 7.26
C ARG A 40 -0.37 -6.58 8.28
N ALA A 41 -0.69 -6.90 9.53
CA ALA A 41 -0.47 -5.96 10.63
C ALA A 41 1.02 -5.58 10.63
N TYR A 42 1.31 -4.33 10.33
CA TYR A 42 2.66 -3.81 10.47
C TYR A 42 2.98 -3.61 11.95
N ILE A 43 4.08 -4.22 12.39
CA ILE A 43 4.62 -4.03 13.74
C ILE A 43 5.87 -3.15 13.60
N PRO A 44 5.84 -1.91 14.15
CA PRO A 44 7.01 -1.04 14.13
C PRO A 44 8.20 -1.72 14.82
N THR A 45 9.36 -1.65 14.22
CA THR A 45 10.60 -2.21 14.77
C THR A 45 11.19 -1.34 15.87
N VAL A 46 10.91 -0.03 15.81
CA VAL A 46 11.35 0.97 16.80
C VAL A 46 10.12 1.65 17.39
N ASN A 47 9.91 1.51 18.69
CA ASN A 47 8.77 2.07 19.41
C ASN A 47 9.16 3.24 20.32
N ASP A 48 10.43 3.35 20.67
CA ASP A 48 10.98 4.39 21.52
C ASP A 48 12.41 4.74 21.13
N ILE A 49 12.86 5.88 21.61
CA ILE A 49 14.22 6.36 21.49
C ILE A 49 14.70 6.83 22.86
N SER A 50 16.01 6.76 23.10
CA SER A 50 16.60 7.28 24.33
C SER A 50 17.61 8.37 24.05
N ILE A 51 17.56 9.45 24.84
CA ILE A 51 18.52 10.57 24.79
C ILE A 51 18.98 10.82 26.23
N GLY A 52 20.24 10.51 26.52
CA GLY A 52 20.74 10.55 27.90
C GLY A 52 19.99 9.54 28.79
N THR A 53 19.30 10.04 29.81
CA THR A 53 18.48 9.22 30.73
C THR A 53 16.99 9.21 30.36
N GLN A 54 16.58 9.96 29.33
CA GLN A 54 15.19 10.06 28.92
C GLN A 54 14.87 9.02 27.84
N THR A 55 13.82 8.25 28.06
CA THR A 55 13.23 7.40 27.02
C THR A 55 11.94 8.05 26.53
N LEU A 56 11.83 8.25 25.23
CA LEU A 56 10.75 8.95 24.57
C LEU A 56 10.00 7.98 23.68
N PRO A 57 8.69 7.77 23.88
CA PRO A 57 7.89 6.95 22.98
C PRO A 57 7.74 7.65 21.63
N LEU A 58 7.78 6.86 20.56
CA LEU A 58 7.50 7.30 19.22
C LEU A 58 5.99 7.27 18.98
N SER A 59 5.42 8.44 18.74
CA SER A 59 3.99 8.56 18.40
C SER A 59 3.78 8.49 16.89
N PRO A 60 2.86 7.66 16.40
CA PRO A 60 2.57 7.60 14.97
C PRO A 60 1.99 8.94 14.49
N LEU A 61 2.66 9.55 13.53
CA LEU A 61 2.19 10.77 12.86
C LEU A 61 1.26 10.41 11.71
N VAL A 62 1.63 9.41 10.93
CA VAL A 62 0.81 8.89 9.83
C VAL A 62 1.10 7.40 9.59
N ARG A 63 0.04 6.66 9.31
CA ARG A 63 0.09 5.27 8.87
C ARG A 63 -0.32 5.23 7.40
N ILE A 64 0.68 5.18 6.52
CA ILE A 64 0.47 5.27 5.06
C ILE A 64 -0.23 4.02 4.56
N GLU A 65 0.07 2.84 5.12
CA GLU A 65 -0.64 1.60 4.79
C GLU A 65 -2.15 1.72 5.02
N ALA A 66 -2.55 2.29 6.18
CA ALA A 66 -3.95 2.43 6.54
C ALA A 66 -4.67 3.42 5.61
N LEU A 67 -3.99 4.50 5.20
CA LEU A 67 -4.52 5.44 4.22
C LEU A 67 -4.67 4.78 2.84
N ALA A 68 -3.68 3.99 2.42
CA ALA A 68 -3.72 3.28 1.17
C ALA A 68 -4.85 2.23 1.13
N ALA A 69 -5.01 1.46 2.21
CA ALA A 69 -6.09 0.48 2.34
C ALA A 69 -7.47 1.16 2.33
N LYS A 70 -7.65 2.24 3.10
CA LYS A 70 -8.89 2.99 3.12
C LYS A 70 -9.24 3.60 1.77
N THR A 71 -8.26 4.18 1.08
CA THR A 71 -8.46 4.74 -0.27
C THR A 71 -8.90 3.65 -1.26
N LEU A 72 -8.32 2.46 -1.16
CA LEU A 72 -8.72 1.33 -2.00
C LEU A 72 -10.15 0.89 -1.69
N GLU A 73 -10.52 0.79 -0.42
CA GLU A 73 -11.87 0.45 0.04
C GLU A 73 -12.90 1.45 -0.51
N GLU A 74 -12.66 2.75 -0.34
CA GLU A 74 -13.54 3.81 -0.84
C GLU A 74 -13.72 3.80 -2.36
N GLN A 75 -12.69 3.39 -3.11
CA GLN A 75 -12.75 3.29 -4.57
C GLN A 75 -13.34 1.98 -5.08
N THR A 76 -13.44 0.96 -4.23
CA THR A 76 -13.88 -0.39 -4.62
C THR A 76 -15.27 -0.39 -5.26
N PRO A 77 -16.32 0.29 -4.74
CA PRO A 77 -17.64 0.30 -5.38
C PRO A 77 -17.62 0.86 -6.81
N ALA A 78 -16.87 1.95 -7.03
CA ALA A 78 -16.73 2.55 -8.36
C ALA A 78 -15.95 1.64 -9.33
N ARG A 79 -14.93 0.92 -8.82
CA ARG A 79 -14.16 -0.05 -9.61
C ARG A 79 -15.03 -1.24 -10.01
N VAL A 80 -15.77 -1.81 -9.05
CA VAL A 80 -16.71 -2.93 -9.30
C VAL A 80 -17.76 -2.53 -10.32
N SER A 81 -18.38 -1.35 -10.17
CA SER A 81 -19.39 -0.86 -11.11
C SER A 81 -18.84 -0.74 -12.54
N ARG A 82 -17.63 -0.19 -12.69
CA ARG A 82 -16.97 -0.09 -14.01
C ARG A 82 -16.68 -1.47 -14.61
N GLN A 83 -16.25 -2.43 -13.81
CA GLN A 83 -15.98 -3.80 -14.27
C GLN A 83 -17.28 -4.49 -14.70
N ILE A 84 -18.36 -4.36 -13.94
CA ILE A 84 -19.67 -4.90 -14.31
C ILE A 84 -20.14 -4.29 -15.64
N LEU A 85 -20.02 -2.98 -15.80
CA LEU A 85 -20.37 -2.31 -17.07
C LEU A 85 -19.53 -2.82 -18.25
N ARG A 86 -18.23 -3.07 -18.04
CA ARG A 86 -17.35 -3.68 -19.05
C ARG A 86 -17.79 -5.09 -19.40
N LEU A 87 -18.15 -5.92 -18.40
CA LEU A 87 -18.63 -7.27 -18.63
C LEU A 87 -19.93 -7.26 -19.46
N VAL A 88 -20.87 -6.39 -19.13
CA VAL A 88 -22.11 -6.24 -19.90
C VAL A 88 -21.84 -5.81 -21.34
N ALA A 89 -20.92 -4.83 -21.52
CA ALA A 89 -20.54 -4.38 -22.87
C ALA A 89 -19.86 -5.51 -23.68
N LYS A 90 -18.93 -6.24 -23.07
CA LYS A 90 -18.26 -7.39 -23.69
C LYS A 90 -19.27 -8.48 -24.09
N GLU A 91 -20.25 -8.77 -23.22
CA GLU A 91 -21.27 -9.76 -23.52
C GLU A 91 -22.13 -9.38 -24.74
N LYS A 92 -22.48 -8.08 -24.86
CA LYS A 92 -23.18 -7.60 -26.05
C LYS A 92 -22.36 -7.74 -27.33
N VAL A 93 -21.08 -7.36 -27.28
CA VAL A 93 -20.15 -7.52 -28.42
C VAL A 93 -19.99 -8.99 -28.79
N ARG A 94 -19.82 -9.84 -27.77
CA ARG A 94 -19.71 -11.30 -27.97
C ARG A 94 -20.97 -11.89 -28.61
N ALA A 95 -22.16 -11.50 -28.12
CA ALA A 95 -23.44 -11.98 -28.67
C ALA A 95 -23.60 -11.60 -30.14
N GLU A 96 -23.14 -10.41 -30.52
CA GLU A 96 -23.16 -9.96 -31.90
C GLU A 96 -22.15 -10.71 -32.77
N LEU A 97 -20.94 -10.93 -32.29
CA LEU A 97 -19.91 -11.73 -32.97
C LEU A 97 -20.35 -13.19 -33.15
N ALA A 98 -21.02 -13.76 -32.16
CA ALA A 98 -21.55 -15.14 -32.26
C ALA A 98 -22.65 -15.25 -33.31
N ARG A 99 -23.45 -14.20 -33.51
CA ARG A 99 -24.47 -14.18 -34.58
C ARG A 99 -23.86 -14.07 -35.98
N SER A 100 -22.74 -13.35 -36.10
CA SER A 100 -22.10 -13.06 -37.38
C SER A 100 -20.95 -14.00 -37.73
N GLY A 101 -20.24 -14.57 -36.76
CA GLY A 101 -18.98 -15.31 -36.93
C GLY A 101 -18.99 -16.80 -36.57
N GLY A 102 -20.12 -17.35 -36.13
CA GLY A 102 -20.23 -18.76 -35.75
C GLY A 102 -19.28 -19.19 -34.60
N ASP A 103 -18.86 -20.46 -34.58
CA ASP A 103 -18.06 -21.01 -33.47
C ASP A 103 -16.69 -20.38 -33.31
N VAL A 104 -16.03 -19.94 -34.37
CA VAL A 104 -14.70 -19.31 -34.31
C VAL A 104 -14.78 -17.95 -33.60
N GLY A 105 -15.82 -17.15 -33.86
CA GLY A 105 -16.06 -15.88 -33.18
C GLY A 105 -16.28 -16.06 -31.67
N ASN A 106 -16.99 -17.10 -31.27
CA ASN A 106 -17.22 -17.47 -29.88
C ASN A 106 -15.92 -17.83 -29.14
N ILE A 107 -15.06 -18.64 -29.74
CA ILE A 107 -13.78 -19.10 -29.16
C ILE A 107 -12.86 -17.90 -28.95
N LEU A 108 -12.72 -17.02 -29.95
CA LEU A 108 -11.87 -15.83 -29.87
C LEU A 108 -12.38 -14.83 -28.83
N ALA A 109 -13.70 -14.63 -28.75
CA ALA A 109 -14.30 -13.74 -27.76
C ALA A 109 -14.12 -14.27 -26.32
N ASN A 110 -14.21 -15.59 -26.12
CA ASN A 110 -13.98 -16.21 -24.81
C ASN A 110 -12.51 -16.11 -24.38
N LEU A 111 -11.56 -16.34 -25.30
CA LEU A 111 -10.13 -16.15 -25.05
C LEU A 111 -9.79 -14.69 -24.71
N TYR A 112 -10.35 -13.73 -25.43
CA TYR A 112 -10.16 -12.31 -25.15
C TYR A 112 -10.71 -11.92 -23.77
N ASN A 113 -11.87 -12.43 -23.36
CA ASN A 113 -12.45 -12.16 -22.05
C ASN A 113 -11.58 -12.72 -20.92
N LEU A 114 -11.06 -13.95 -21.08
CA LEU A 114 -10.21 -14.57 -20.08
C LEU A 114 -8.88 -13.82 -19.91
N ALA A 115 -8.28 -13.37 -21.01
CA ALA A 115 -6.98 -12.70 -21.00
C ALA A 115 -7.03 -11.23 -20.54
N SER A 116 -8.21 -10.59 -20.55
CA SER A 116 -8.33 -9.15 -20.29
C SER A 116 -8.80 -8.77 -18.89
N GLU A 117 -9.11 -9.75 -18.03
CA GLU A 117 -9.57 -9.51 -16.67
C GLU A 117 -8.40 -9.66 -15.68
N GLN A 118 -7.67 -8.55 -15.48
CA GLN A 118 -6.60 -8.44 -14.47
C GLN A 118 -6.86 -7.24 -13.58
N ALA A 119 -6.55 -7.37 -12.29
CA ALA A 119 -6.60 -6.26 -11.37
C ALA A 119 -5.43 -5.31 -11.59
N ASP A 120 -5.66 -4.01 -11.40
CA ASP A 120 -4.58 -3.03 -11.33
C ASP A 120 -3.90 -3.09 -9.96
N THR A 121 -2.86 -3.92 -9.88
CA THR A 121 -2.06 -4.12 -8.66
C THR A 121 -0.92 -3.12 -8.51
N ARG A 122 -0.75 -2.16 -9.42
CA ARG A 122 0.28 -1.14 -9.32
C ARG A 122 0.15 -0.37 -8.02
N SER A 123 1.24 -0.23 -7.30
CA SER A 123 1.34 0.53 -6.06
C SER A 123 2.72 1.15 -5.91
N TRP A 124 2.81 2.16 -5.09
CA TRP A 124 4.07 2.85 -4.83
C TRP A 124 4.81 2.13 -3.68
N LEU A 125 5.65 1.17 -4.03
CA LEU A 125 6.31 0.24 -3.11
C LEU A 125 7.45 0.88 -2.29
N THR A 126 7.87 2.09 -2.61
CA THR A 126 8.95 2.79 -1.90
C THR A 126 8.48 3.72 -0.79
N LEU A 127 7.15 3.83 -0.59
CA LEU A 127 6.62 4.61 0.52
C LEU A 127 6.83 3.87 1.85
N PRO A 128 7.16 4.60 2.92
CA PRO A 128 7.21 4.00 4.25
C PRO A 128 5.83 3.53 4.69
N ASN A 129 5.80 2.48 5.50
CA ASN A 129 4.55 1.99 6.07
C ASN A 129 3.97 2.98 7.08
N GLN A 130 4.85 3.48 7.95
CA GLN A 130 4.49 4.41 9.02
C GLN A 130 5.58 5.48 9.19
N ILE A 131 5.14 6.69 9.52
CA ILE A 131 6.00 7.78 9.98
C ILE A 131 5.63 8.08 11.43
N SER A 132 6.64 8.09 12.30
CA SER A 132 6.47 8.38 13.72
C SER A 132 7.33 9.54 14.17
N VAL A 133 6.95 10.19 15.25
CA VAL A 133 7.63 11.36 15.76
C VAL A 133 7.82 11.27 17.28
N ALA A 134 8.98 11.75 17.75
CA ALA A 134 9.21 12.10 19.14
C ALA A 134 9.75 13.52 19.21
N ARG A 135 9.32 14.27 20.20
CA ARG A 135 9.78 15.64 20.44
C ARG A 135 10.13 15.83 21.90
N THR A 136 11.26 16.46 22.16
CA THR A 136 11.70 16.85 23.50
C THR A 136 12.47 18.16 23.46
N GLN A 137 12.68 18.76 24.61
CA GLN A 137 13.55 19.92 24.79
C GLN A 137 14.84 19.44 25.45
N LEU A 138 15.96 19.87 24.90
CA LEU A 138 17.30 19.54 25.38
C LEU A 138 18.09 20.84 25.65
N THR A 139 19.05 20.76 26.52
CA THR A 139 20.03 21.86 26.71
C THR A 139 20.95 21.90 25.49
N ALA A 140 21.50 23.10 25.20
CA ALA A 140 22.53 23.23 24.18
C ALA A 140 23.75 22.39 24.51
N GLY A 141 24.33 21.75 23.51
CA GLY A 141 25.51 20.89 23.64
C GLY A 141 25.39 19.59 22.88
N ASP A 142 26.32 18.70 23.12
CA ASP A 142 26.40 17.41 22.46
C ASP A 142 25.53 16.36 23.17
N HIS A 143 24.81 15.61 22.39
CA HIS A 143 23.90 14.57 22.82
C HIS A 143 24.08 13.30 22.01
N VAL A 144 23.60 12.20 22.56
CA VAL A 144 23.60 10.90 21.90
C VAL A 144 22.19 10.35 21.90
N LEU A 145 21.68 10.06 20.70
CA LEU A 145 20.42 9.35 20.51
C LEU A 145 20.72 7.84 20.40
N LYS A 146 20.00 7.06 21.17
CA LYS A 146 20.09 5.60 21.16
C LYS A 146 18.78 4.96 20.71
N LEU A 147 18.90 3.97 19.87
CA LEU A 147 17.80 3.10 19.44
C LEU A 147 18.17 1.65 19.71
N ALA A 148 17.16 0.84 19.99
CA ALA A 148 17.39 -0.60 20.17
C ALA A 148 18.00 -1.22 18.90
N ASN A 149 19.09 -1.96 19.07
CA ASN A 149 19.79 -2.68 18.02
C ASN A 149 20.39 -1.83 16.89
N GLN A 150 20.60 -0.52 17.12
CA GLN A 150 21.23 0.39 16.16
C GLN A 150 22.46 1.07 16.79
N ASN A 151 23.32 1.62 15.93
CA ASN A 151 24.47 2.41 16.38
C ASN A 151 23.99 3.73 17.00
N ASP A 152 24.74 4.20 17.99
CA ASP A 152 24.52 5.49 18.63
C ASP A 152 24.67 6.64 17.61
N ILE A 153 23.74 7.60 17.66
CA ILE A 153 23.75 8.78 16.78
C ILE A 153 24.15 10.00 17.60
N ASN A 154 25.33 10.53 17.32
CA ASN A 154 25.81 11.75 17.95
C ASN A 154 25.23 12.98 17.24
N PHE A 155 24.75 13.95 18.01
CA PHE A 155 24.22 15.21 17.47
C PHE A 155 24.43 16.36 18.45
N THR A 156 24.46 17.55 17.91
CA THR A 156 24.62 18.79 18.70
C THR A 156 23.32 19.58 18.69
N VAL A 157 22.94 20.12 19.84
CA VAL A 157 21.79 21.05 19.96
C VAL A 157 22.31 22.47 20.14
N SER A 158 21.82 23.37 19.27
CA SER A 158 22.17 24.80 19.36
C SER A 158 21.47 25.47 20.53
N LYS A 159 21.97 26.64 20.98
CA LYS A 159 21.31 27.45 22.02
C LYS A 159 19.92 27.95 21.58
N GLN A 160 19.72 28.12 20.29
CA GLN A 160 18.46 28.54 19.69
C GLN A 160 18.26 27.75 18.41
N GLY A 161 17.03 27.38 18.09
CA GLY A 161 16.69 26.64 16.88
C GLY A 161 16.10 25.29 17.15
N LEU A 162 15.95 24.52 16.09
CA LEU A 162 15.42 23.16 16.08
C LEU A 162 16.46 22.21 15.49
N THR A 163 16.79 21.15 16.19
CA THR A 163 17.56 20.04 15.63
C THR A 163 16.59 18.94 15.21
N LEU A 164 16.52 18.65 13.91
CA LEU A 164 15.73 17.56 13.35
C LEU A 164 16.64 16.36 13.10
N ILE A 165 16.31 15.23 13.69
CA ILE A 165 16.93 13.94 13.39
C ILE A 165 15.93 13.13 12.59
N TYR A 166 16.29 12.87 11.34
CA TYR A 166 15.49 12.08 10.41
C TYR A 166 16.07 10.70 10.29
N LEU A 167 15.25 9.68 10.52
CA LEU A 167 15.62 8.28 10.54
C LEU A 167 14.82 7.50 9.51
N THR A 168 15.48 6.55 8.85
CA THR A 168 14.83 5.58 7.97
C THR A 168 15.17 4.18 8.46
N SER A 169 14.14 3.37 8.73
CA SER A 169 14.28 1.98 9.17
C SER A 169 13.44 1.05 8.29
N ILE A 170 14.08 0.37 7.34
CA ILE A 170 13.42 -0.51 6.37
C ILE A 170 14.15 -1.85 6.37
N ASN A 171 13.48 -2.89 6.86
CA ASN A 171 14.08 -4.22 7.03
C ASN A 171 15.38 -4.13 7.85
N ASN A 172 16.53 -4.47 7.24
CA ASN A 172 17.86 -4.39 7.85
C ASN A 172 18.62 -3.10 7.50
N TYR A 173 17.98 -2.21 6.72
CA TYR A 173 18.56 -0.94 6.36
C TYR A 173 18.15 0.13 7.38
N PHE A 174 19.16 0.80 7.91
CA PHE A 174 18.99 1.93 8.82
C PHE A 174 19.84 3.10 8.36
N ASN A 175 19.26 4.28 8.30
CA ASN A 175 19.98 5.49 7.97
C ASN A 175 19.51 6.66 8.85
N SER A 176 20.40 7.61 9.09
CA SER A 176 20.13 8.77 9.91
C SER A 176 20.71 10.05 9.30
N HIS A 177 19.94 11.11 9.37
CA HIS A 177 20.37 12.45 9.00
C HIS A 177 20.04 13.43 10.12
N VAL A 178 21.00 14.29 10.49
CA VAL A 178 20.83 15.34 11.49
C VAL A 178 20.85 16.68 10.75
N VAL A 179 19.79 17.47 10.95
CA VAL A 179 19.63 18.80 10.33
C VAL A 179 19.38 19.83 11.44
N GLN A 180 20.11 20.92 11.41
CA GLN A 180 19.87 22.09 12.27
C GLN A 180 19.08 23.14 11.47
N LEU A 181 17.99 23.63 12.07
CA LEU A 181 17.05 24.60 11.48
C LEU A 181 16.99 25.85 12.35
#